data_a10fb9454833bf25a0b8a4736847a578
#
_entry.id   a10fb9454833bf25a0b8a4736847a578
#
_cell.length_a   1.000
_cell.length_b   1.000
_cell.length_c   1.000
_cell.angle_alpha   90.00
_cell.angle_beta   90.00
_cell.angle_gamma   90.00
#
_symmetry.space_group_name_H-M   'P 1'
#
loop_
_entity.id
_entity.type
_entity.pdbx_description
1 polymer ?
#
loop_
_entity_poly.entity_id
_entity_poly.type
_entity_poly.pdbx_seq_one_letter_code
_entity_poly.pdbx_strand_id
1 'polypeptide(L)'
;MNTIILTRTIGFIILIIGIVIVANPELITKKAVPEDTFEAIERRIWWGLLIGMGLLLMFNRQWSPWLPTLLISAVALIAGLLAARLIGIALDGSIVKQWYLVLVEIVIAAPLLWWYLRIRN
;
A
#
# COMPACT_ATOMS: atom_id res chain seq x y z
N MET A 1 -1.32 -18.33 -21.84
CA MET A 1 -1.14 -16.92 -21.46
C MET A 1 0.21 -16.75 -20.77
N ASN A 2 0.90 -15.68 -21.10
CA ASN A 2 2.19 -15.38 -20.46
C ASN A 2 1.99 -15.09 -18.97
N THR A 3 2.82 -15.71 -18.12
CA THR A 3 2.76 -15.53 -16.67
C THR A 3 2.92 -14.05 -16.28
N ILE A 4 3.79 -13.31 -16.97
CA ILE A 4 4.01 -11.89 -16.69
C ILE A 4 2.73 -11.10 -16.96
N ILE A 5 2.06 -11.34 -18.07
CA ILE A 5 0.82 -10.65 -18.43
C ILE A 5 -0.26 -10.98 -17.41
N LEU A 6 -0.38 -12.25 -17.04
CA LEU A 6 -1.36 -12.70 -16.05
C LEU A 6 -1.14 -12.02 -14.70
N THR A 7 0.12 -12.01 -14.23
CA THR A 7 0.47 -11.41 -12.94
C THR A 7 0.18 -9.91 -12.92
N ARG A 8 0.51 -9.22 -14.00
CA ARG A 8 0.24 -7.78 -14.10
C ARG A 8 -1.25 -7.47 -14.15
N THR A 9 -2.02 -8.30 -14.87
CA THR A 9 -3.46 -8.13 -14.95
C THR A 9 -4.11 -8.33 -13.57
N ILE A 10 -3.71 -9.38 -12.86
CA ILE A 10 -4.19 -9.63 -11.51
C ILE A 10 -3.80 -8.47 -10.58
N GLY A 11 -2.56 -8.00 -10.68
CA GLY A 11 -2.09 -6.87 -9.87
C GLY A 11 -2.90 -5.61 -10.13
N PHE A 12 -3.19 -5.32 -11.39
CA PHE A 12 -4.00 -4.16 -11.75
C PHE A 12 -5.41 -4.24 -11.16
N ILE A 13 -6.04 -5.42 -11.25
CA ILE A 13 -7.37 -5.64 -10.69
C ILE A 13 -7.34 -5.46 -9.17
N ILE A 14 -6.36 -6.05 -8.49
CA ILE A 14 -6.21 -5.92 -7.04
C ILE A 14 -5.98 -4.46 -6.65
N LEU A 15 -5.16 -3.74 -7.41
CA LEU A 15 -4.89 -2.33 -7.17
C LEU A 15 -6.18 -1.50 -7.23
N ILE A 16 -6.98 -1.69 -8.28
CA ILE A 16 -8.25 -0.95 -8.43
C ILE A 16 -9.19 -1.29 -7.28
N ILE A 17 -9.35 -2.57 -6.95
CA ILE A 17 -10.19 -3.01 -5.83
C ILE A 17 -9.70 -2.37 -4.53
N GLY A 18 -8.38 -2.38 -4.30
CA GLY A 18 -7.78 -1.80 -3.09
C GLY A 18 -8.07 -0.31 -2.97
N ILE A 19 -7.92 0.44 -4.06
CA ILE A 19 -8.19 1.88 -4.06
C ILE A 19 -9.67 2.14 -3.74
N VAL A 20 -10.57 1.39 -4.37
CA VAL A 20 -12.02 1.55 -4.14
C VAL A 20 -12.37 1.27 -2.67
N ILE A 21 -11.83 0.19 -2.10
CA ILE A 21 -12.12 -0.17 -0.71
C ILE A 21 -11.50 0.85 0.25
N VAL A 22 -10.28 1.32 0.00
CA VAL A 22 -9.65 2.34 0.84
C VAL A 22 -10.48 3.62 0.86
N ALA A 23 -11.01 4.01 -0.30
CA ALA A 23 -11.86 5.19 -0.40
C ALA A 23 -13.22 4.97 0.27
N ASN A 24 -13.74 3.74 0.25
CA ASN A 24 -15.06 3.40 0.76
C ASN A 24 -15.04 2.10 1.57
N PRO A 25 -14.39 2.07 2.77
CA PRO A 25 -14.28 0.83 3.54
C PRO A 25 -15.63 0.25 3.94
N GLU A 26 -16.66 1.08 4.03
CA GLU A 26 -18.00 0.65 4.41
C GLU A 26 -18.61 -0.34 3.41
N LEU A 27 -18.10 -0.40 2.17
CA LEU A 27 -18.57 -1.38 1.19
C LEU A 27 -18.33 -2.81 1.65
N ILE A 28 -17.27 -3.04 2.41
CA ILE A 28 -16.89 -4.36 2.90
C ILE A 28 -17.31 -4.54 4.36
N THR A 29 -16.95 -3.57 5.22
CA THR A 29 -17.20 -3.71 6.66
C THR A 29 -18.64 -3.47 7.04
N LYS A 30 -19.37 -2.70 6.23
CA LYS A 30 -20.78 -2.31 6.48
C LYS A 30 -20.98 -1.65 7.84
N LYS A 31 -19.91 -1.11 8.42
CA LYS A 31 -19.97 -0.38 9.68
C LYS A 31 -19.99 1.12 9.40
N ALA A 32 -20.62 1.86 10.31
CA ALA A 32 -20.62 3.31 10.23
C ALA A 32 -19.21 3.88 10.28
N VAL A 33 -19.01 5.03 9.63
CA VAL A 33 -17.73 5.72 9.68
C VAL A 33 -17.47 6.16 11.13
N PRO A 34 -16.27 5.85 11.70
CA PRO A 34 -15.94 6.31 13.05
C PRO A 34 -15.99 7.84 13.14
N GLU A 35 -16.46 8.33 14.29
CA GLU A 35 -16.52 9.78 14.52
C GLU A 35 -15.12 10.39 14.65
N ASP A 36 -14.18 9.62 15.25
CA ASP A 36 -12.80 10.06 15.37
C ASP A 36 -12.11 9.98 14.01
N THR A 37 -11.59 11.11 13.53
CA THR A 37 -10.90 11.17 12.24
C THR A 37 -9.69 10.25 12.19
N PHE A 38 -8.94 10.15 13.30
CA PHE A 38 -7.78 9.25 13.36
C PHE A 38 -8.21 7.79 13.14
N GLU A 39 -9.24 7.34 13.82
CA GLU A 39 -9.75 5.97 13.67
C GLU A 39 -10.30 5.73 12.27
N ALA A 40 -10.96 6.73 11.67
CA ALA A 40 -11.48 6.61 10.33
C ALA A 40 -10.35 6.38 9.31
N ILE A 41 -9.24 7.11 9.46
CA ILE A 41 -8.07 6.93 8.58
C ILE A 41 -7.42 5.57 8.84
N GLU A 42 -7.24 5.18 10.10
CA GLU A 42 -6.63 3.90 10.44
C GLU A 42 -7.43 2.72 9.89
N ARG A 43 -8.75 2.82 9.86
CA ARG A 43 -9.61 1.80 9.26
C ARG A 43 -9.29 1.59 7.78
N ARG A 44 -8.99 2.67 7.06
CA ARG A 44 -8.66 2.60 5.64
C ARG A 44 -7.29 1.95 5.40
N ILE A 45 -6.35 2.16 6.31
CA ILE A 45 -4.95 1.75 6.12
C ILE A 45 -4.82 0.24 5.95
N TRP A 46 -5.59 -0.54 6.71
CA TRP A 46 -5.54 -2.00 6.59
C TRP A 46 -5.86 -2.48 5.17
N TRP A 47 -6.75 -1.79 4.48
CA TRP A 47 -7.07 -2.11 3.10
C TRP A 47 -6.00 -1.62 2.13
N GLY A 48 -5.10 -0.76 2.58
CA GLY A 48 -3.94 -0.33 1.81
C GLY A 48 -3.00 -1.47 1.47
N LEU A 49 -3.03 -2.58 2.22
CA LEU A 49 -2.26 -3.76 1.87
C LEU A 49 -2.64 -4.30 0.49
N LEU A 50 -3.90 -4.16 0.09
CA LEU A 50 -4.33 -4.54 -1.26
C LEU A 50 -3.69 -3.65 -2.30
N ILE A 51 -3.59 -2.35 -2.03
CA ILE A 51 -2.91 -1.42 -2.93
C ILE A 51 -1.44 -1.83 -3.08
N GLY A 52 -0.78 -2.11 -1.96
CA GLY A 52 0.63 -2.54 -1.98
C GLY A 52 0.82 -3.84 -2.74
N MET A 53 -0.05 -4.82 -2.52
CA MET A 53 0.02 -6.10 -3.22
C MET A 53 -0.21 -5.91 -4.72
N GLY A 54 -1.17 -5.07 -5.10
CA GLY A 54 -1.42 -4.77 -6.50
C GLY A 54 -0.21 -4.14 -7.17
N LEU A 55 0.42 -3.17 -6.50
CA LEU A 55 1.63 -2.54 -7.01
C LEU A 55 2.76 -3.55 -7.17
N LEU A 56 2.94 -4.42 -6.18
CA LEU A 56 3.98 -5.45 -6.24
C LEU A 56 3.77 -6.37 -7.43
N LEU A 57 2.56 -6.87 -7.62
CA LEU A 57 2.25 -7.78 -8.73
C LEU A 57 2.35 -7.10 -10.09
N MET A 58 2.04 -5.80 -10.16
CA MET A 58 2.14 -5.06 -11.42
C MET A 58 3.58 -4.78 -11.84
N PHE A 59 4.44 -4.44 -10.90
CA PHE A 59 5.74 -3.87 -11.24
C PHE A 59 6.93 -4.78 -10.96
N ASN A 60 6.79 -5.77 -10.07
CA ASN A 60 7.91 -6.67 -9.80
C ASN A 60 7.97 -7.76 -10.88
N ARG A 61 9.11 -7.85 -11.53
CA ARG A 61 9.33 -8.82 -12.62
C ARG A 61 10.05 -10.07 -12.17
N GLN A 62 10.83 -9.97 -11.09
CA GLN A 62 11.68 -11.06 -10.63
C GLN A 62 11.34 -11.40 -9.18
N TRP A 63 11.03 -12.66 -8.95
CA TRP A 63 10.68 -13.16 -7.64
C TRP A 63 11.81 -13.96 -6.99
N SER A 64 12.93 -14.03 -7.66
CA SER A 64 14.16 -14.68 -7.21
C SER A 64 15.35 -13.81 -7.58
N PRO A 65 16.38 -13.71 -6.75
CA PRO A 65 16.57 -14.36 -5.45
C PRO A 65 15.69 -13.77 -4.34
N TRP A 66 15.65 -14.45 -3.18
CA TRP A 66 14.68 -14.11 -2.12
C TRP A 66 14.91 -12.75 -1.47
N LEU A 67 16.17 -12.32 -1.29
CA LEU A 67 16.46 -11.07 -0.58
C LEU A 67 15.92 -9.84 -1.33
N PRO A 68 16.22 -9.63 -2.64
CA PRO A 68 15.62 -8.53 -3.38
C PRO A 68 14.08 -8.63 -3.40
N THR A 69 13.54 -9.83 -3.52
CA THR A 69 12.09 -10.03 -3.52
C THR A 69 11.47 -9.61 -2.18
N LEU A 70 12.11 -10.00 -1.07
CA LEU A 70 11.65 -9.61 0.26
C LEU A 70 11.67 -8.09 0.43
N LEU A 71 12.76 -7.43 0.01
CA LEU A 71 12.91 -5.99 0.14
C LEU A 71 11.87 -5.23 -0.68
N ILE A 72 11.68 -5.62 -1.93
CA ILE A 72 10.70 -4.92 -2.78
C ILE A 72 9.28 -5.20 -2.30
N SER A 73 9.01 -6.39 -1.76
CA SER A 73 7.71 -6.70 -1.18
C SER A 73 7.42 -5.81 0.02
N ALA A 74 8.40 -5.65 0.92
CA ALA A 74 8.25 -4.76 2.08
C ALA A 74 7.99 -3.32 1.64
N VAL A 75 8.77 -2.83 0.68
CA VAL A 75 8.60 -1.47 0.15
C VAL A 75 7.21 -1.29 -0.47
N ALA A 76 6.76 -2.27 -1.27
CA ALA A 76 5.45 -2.19 -1.92
C ALA A 76 4.31 -2.16 -0.90
N LEU A 77 4.38 -3.01 0.14
CA LEU A 77 3.35 -3.03 1.17
C LEU A 77 3.32 -1.71 1.97
N ILE A 78 4.50 -1.18 2.31
CA ILE A 78 4.58 0.11 2.99
C ILE A 78 4.02 1.22 2.08
N ALA A 79 4.32 1.18 0.79
CA ALA A 79 3.78 2.14 -0.17
C ALA A 79 2.25 2.08 -0.22
N GLY A 80 1.69 0.87 -0.15
CA GLY A 80 0.24 0.70 -0.10
C GLY A 80 -0.38 1.28 1.16
N LEU A 81 0.23 1.03 2.32
CA LEU A 81 -0.22 1.61 3.57
C LEU A 81 -0.13 3.14 3.54
N LEU A 82 0.97 3.67 3.00
CA LEU A 82 1.16 5.11 2.85
C LEU A 82 0.11 5.73 1.92
N ALA A 83 -0.18 5.09 0.79
CA ALA A 83 -1.20 5.56 -0.14
C ALA A 83 -2.57 5.60 0.55
N ALA A 84 -2.92 4.55 1.31
CA ALA A 84 -4.18 4.52 2.04
C ALA A 84 -4.26 5.62 3.08
N ARG A 85 -3.15 5.89 3.79
CA ARG A 85 -3.09 6.96 4.78
C ARG A 85 -3.29 8.33 4.12
N LEU A 86 -2.66 8.56 2.99
CA LEU A 86 -2.82 9.82 2.26
C LEU A 86 -4.24 9.99 1.74
N ILE A 87 -4.85 8.92 1.23
CA ILE A 87 -6.25 8.95 0.80
C ILE A 87 -7.15 9.27 1.98
N GLY A 88 -6.90 8.66 3.14
CA GLY A 88 -7.66 8.92 4.36
C GLY A 88 -7.55 10.36 4.82
N ILE A 89 -6.33 10.92 4.79
CA ILE A 89 -6.11 12.34 5.15
C ILE A 89 -6.91 13.24 4.20
N ALA A 90 -6.93 12.93 2.91
CA ALA A 90 -7.66 13.72 1.93
C ALA A 90 -9.18 13.64 2.13
N LEU A 91 -9.70 12.46 2.50
CA LEU A 91 -11.14 12.24 2.61
C LEU A 91 -11.70 12.56 3.99
N ASP A 92 -10.95 12.24 5.06
CA ASP A 92 -11.44 12.35 6.43
C ASP A 92 -10.92 13.56 7.18
N GLY A 93 -9.85 14.17 6.70
CA GLY A 93 -9.27 15.36 7.30
C GLY A 93 -7.84 15.20 7.76
N SER A 94 -7.12 16.30 7.87
CA SER A 94 -5.72 16.32 8.25
C SER A 94 -5.57 16.32 9.78
N ILE A 95 -4.75 15.39 10.28
CA ILE A 95 -4.40 15.30 11.71
C ILE A 95 -2.88 15.19 11.81
N VAL A 96 -2.30 15.93 12.76
CA VAL A 96 -0.85 15.95 12.96
C VAL A 96 -0.28 14.55 13.19
N LYS A 97 -0.96 13.71 13.97
CA LYS A 97 -0.50 12.32 14.22
C LYS A 97 -0.38 11.51 12.95
N GLN A 98 -1.28 11.70 11.99
CA GLN A 98 -1.22 10.99 10.72
C GLN A 98 -0.01 11.42 9.90
N TRP A 99 0.35 12.70 9.92
CA TRP A 99 1.54 13.19 9.23
C TRP A 99 2.83 12.65 9.85
N TYR A 100 2.87 12.48 11.19
CA TYR A 100 3.99 11.80 11.84
C TYR A 100 4.14 10.36 11.34
N LEU A 101 3.01 9.65 11.20
CA LEU A 101 3.04 8.28 10.70
C LEU A 101 3.45 8.21 9.23
N VAL A 102 3.05 9.20 8.42
CA VAL A 102 3.55 9.33 7.04
C VAL A 102 5.07 9.43 7.05
N LEU A 103 5.61 10.28 7.89
CA LEU A 103 7.06 10.46 8.00
C LEU A 103 7.76 9.17 8.43
N VAL A 104 7.21 8.47 9.43
CA VAL A 104 7.75 7.20 9.90
C VAL A 104 7.78 6.18 8.77
N GLU A 105 6.71 6.06 8.01
CA GLU A 105 6.63 5.13 6.89
C GLU A 105 7.68 5.44 5.82
N ILE A 106 7.88 6.72 5.51
CA ILE A 106 8.90 7.15 4.55
C ILE A 106 10.30 6.82 5.08
N VAL A 107 10.55 7.08 6.36
CA VAL A 107 11.85 6.81 6.99
C VAL A 107 12.17 5.33 6.99
N ILE A 108 11.17 4.46 7.11
CA ILE A 108 11.35 3.02 7.03
C ILE A 108 11.53 2.56 5.59
N ALA A 109 10.73 3.07 4.67
CA ALA A 109 10.71 2.62 3.28
C ALA A 109 11.96 3.07 2.51
N ALA A 110 12.47 4.27 2.76
CA ALA A 110 13.58 4.82 1.99
C ALA A 110 14.86 3.99 2.08
N PRO A 111 15.33 3.57 3.29
CA PRO A 111 16.51 2.70 3.38
C PRO A 111 16.30 1.34 2.72
N LEU A 112 15.10 0.77 2.84
CA LEU A 112 14.78 -0.51 2.24
C LEU A 112 14.83 -0.42 0.71
N LEU A 113 14.27 0.64 0.16
CA LEU A 113 14.30 0.87 -1.28
C LEU A 113 15.73 1.10 -1.76
N TRP A 114 16.51 1.91 -1.02
CA TRP A 114 17.92 2.15 -1.35
C TRP A 114 18.70 0.84 -1.36
N TRP A 115 18.52 0.01 -0.34
CA TRP A 115 19.17 -1.30 -0.26
C TRP A 115 18.78 -2.19 -1.45
N TYR A 116 17.48 -2.25 -1.75
CA TYR A 116 17.00 -3.01 -2.89
C TYR A 116 17.65 -2.57 -4.19
N LEU A 117 17.75 -1.26 -4.42
CA LEU A 117 18.36 -0.73 -5.64
C LEU A 117 19.86 -1.04 -5.71
N ARG A 118 20.52 -1.08 -4.55
CA ARG A 118 21.96 -1.42 -4.49
C ARG A 118 22.21 -2.88 -4.85
N ILE A 119 21.45 -3.80 -4.30
CA ILE A 119 21.70 -5.23 -4.52
C ILE A 119 21.13 -5.73 -5.83
N ARG A 120 20.20 -4.99 -6.42
CA ARG A 120 19.62 -5.34 -7.71
C ARG A 120 20.61 -5.15 -8.86
N ASN A 121 21.50 -4.19 -8.73
CA ASN A 121 22.46 -3.84 -9.78
C ASN A 121 23.72 -4.73 -9.76
#